data_704215c1b791cb0d23159b66d4d4c3ea
#
_entry.id   704215c1b791cb0d23159b66d4d4c3ea
#
_cell.length_a   1.000
_cell.length_b   1.000
_cell.length_c   1.000
_cell.angle_alpha   90.00
_cell.angle_beta   90.00
_cell.angle_gamma   90.00
#
_symmetry.space_group_name_H-M   'P 1'
#
loop_
_entity.id
_entity.type
_entity.pdbx_description
1 polymer ?
#
loop_
_entity_poly.entity_id
_entity_poly.type
_entity_poly.pdbx_seq_one_letter_code
_entity_poly.pdbx_strand_id
1 'polypeptide(L)'
;MIKQIILLLTSLFLLSSCAVFGGKKIQSSAVAEGIPPKVLYELAQDKVNAGSIDQAIDQYKIILASYPGSKYAIQSRLDIAYNLFKRKKYNLAILELDKFIERYPDLPSTPYAYYLRGIVAEDKSSSILDEFITDNAQRDVDSVRDAYGYFVELIQTFPNSKYSEDASKKLDKLRNTLARQEFYVALYYTQIGSHIAAINRSKFIIENYPNSSSLPDGLHLMAYNYEKINAMKLATDVRQILSSSFTNYSPSYTIK
;
A
#
# COMPACT_ATOMS: atom_id res chain seq x y z
N MET A 1 -1.60 68.04 -19.19
CA MET A 1 -0.24 67.42 -19.04
C MET A 1 -0.16 66.44 -17.87
N ILE A 2 -0.72 66.67 -16.71
CA ILE A 2 -0.65 65.78 -15.54
C ILE A 2 -1.36 64.41 -15.75
N LYS A 3 -2.52 64.40 -16.48
CA LYS A 3 -3.26 63.15 -16.76
C LYS A 3 -2.52 62.18 -17.71
N GLN A 4 -1.68 62.68 -18.61
CA GLN A 4 -0.89 61.82 -19.51
C GLN A 4 0.35 61.24 -18.84
N ILE A 5 0.89 61.88 -17.83
CA ILE A 5 2.03 61.37 -17.05
C ILE A 5 1.58 60.25 -16.12
N ILE A 6 0.38 60.33 -15.56
CA ILE A 6 -0.20 59.27 -14.70
C ILE A 6 -0.49 58.01 -15.51
N LEU A 7 -0.94 58.14 -16.77
CA LEU A 7 -1.21 56.98 -17.65
C LEU A 7 0.07 56.27 -18.08
N LEU A 8 1.21 56.96 -18.23
CA LEU A 8 2.49 56.41 -18.56
C LEU A 8 3.17 55.72 -17.38
N LEU A 9 2.93 56.20 -16.15
CA LEU A 9 3.46 55.55 -14.93
C LEU A 9 2.69 54.29 -14.54
N THR A 10 1.42 54.16 -14.88
CA THR A 10 0.62 52.94 -14.62
C THR A 10 0.90 51.83 -15.63
N SER A 11 1.35 52.15 -16.85
CA SER A 11 1.71 51.15 -17.86
C SER A 11 3.09 50.49 -17.62
N LEU A 12 3.98 51.15 -16.86
CA LEU A 12 5.31 50.63 -16.54
C LEU A 12 5.32 49.66 -15.35
N PHE A 13 4.24 49.64 -14.54
CA PHE A 13 4.14 48.73 -13.40
C PHE A 13 3.51 47.37 -13.73
N LEU A 14 2.98 47.17 -14.93
CA LEU A 14 2.36 45.89 -15.36
C LEU A 14 3.30 44.93 -16.07
N LEU A 15 4.57 45.28 -16.28
CA LEU A 15 5.56 44.42 -16.96
C LEU A 15 6.57 43.75 -16.00
N SER A 16 6.46 43.98 -14.68
CA SER A 16 7.40 43.39 -13.69
C SER A 16 6.85 42.18 -12.91
N SER A 17 5.67 41.64 -13.25
CA SER A 17 5.00 40.60 -12.45
C SER A 17 5.09 39.19 -13.03
N CYS A 18 5.99 38.89 -13.93
CA CYS A 18 6.16 37.54 -14.51
C CYS A 18 7.50 36.87 -14.22
N ALA A 19 8.20 37.20 -13.14
CA ALA A 19 9.54 36.63 -12.87
C ALA A 19 9.69 35.97 -11.49
N VAL A 20 8.62 35.57 -10.77
CA VAL A 20 8.75 35.00 -9.41
C VAL A 20 8.21 33.57 -9.28
N PHE A 21 7.68 32.95 -10.33
CA PHE A 21 7.35 31.52 -10.33
C PHE A 21 8.21 30.72 -11.32
N GLY A 22 9.50 31.06 -11.40
CA GLY A 22 10.51 30.18 -11.96
C GLY A 22 10.86 29.15 -10.90
N GLY A 23 10.10 28.05 -10.81
CA GLY A 23 10.57 26.87 -10.11
C GLY A 23 11.96 26.56 -10.64
N LYS A 24 13.00 26.58 -9.79
CA LYS A 24 14.35 26.13 -10.13
C LYS A 24 14.24 24.73 -10.72
N LYS A 25 14.15 24.61 -12.05
CA LYS A 25 14.59 23.41 -12.73
C LYS A 25 16.06 23.27 -12.32
N ILE A 26 16.30 22.33 -11.41
CA ILE A 26 17.64 21.92 -11.06
C ILE A 26 18.27 21.49 -12.39
N GLN A 27 19.23 22.25 -12.90
CA GLN A 27 20.14 21.83 -13.96
C GLN A 27 21.01 20.73 -13.37
N SER A 28 20.42 19.54 -13.18
CA SER A 28 21.08 18.41 -12.54
C SER A 28 22.13 17.72 -13.43
N SER A 29 22.11 17.97 -14.72
CA SER A 29 23.01 17.33 -15.67
C SER A 29 24.42 17.94 -15.73
N ALA A 30 24.56 19.24 -15.49
CA ALA A 30 25.87 19.91 -15.58
C ALA A 30 26.80 19.68 -14.37
N VAL A 31 26.26 19.25 -13.22
CA VAL A 31 27.04 19.09 -11.97
C VAL A 31 27.72 17.72 -11.86
N ALA A 32 27.30 16.74 -12.65
CA ALA A 32 27.80 15.37 -12.56
C ALA A 32 28.82 14.99 -13.66
N GLU A 33 29.08 15.89 -14.62
CA GLU A 33 30.08 15.61 -15.66
C GLU A 33 31.46 15.41 -15.03
N GLY A 34 32.00 14.20 -15.16
CA GLY A 34 33.32 13.83 -14.68
C GLY A 34 33.39 13.24 -13.26
N ILE A 35 32.33 13.27 -12.47
CA ILE A 35 32.33 12.63 -11.14
C ILE A 35 31.89 11.17 -11.27
N PRO A 36 32.71 10.17 -10.86
CA PRO A 36 32.33 8.77 -10.95
C PRO A 36 31.03 8.45 -10.20
N PRO A 37 30.17 7.57 -10.72
CA PRO A 37 28.89 7.24 -10.07
C PRO A 37 29.05 6.66 -8.66
N LYS A 38 30.18 6.01 -8.37
CA LYS A 38 30.53 5.56 -7.01
C LYS A 38 30.61 6.75 -6.03
N VAL A 39 31.33 7.80 -6.41
CA VAL A 39 31.53 9.00 -5.54
C VAL A 39 30.21 9.71 -5.31
N LEU A 40 29.39 9.87 -6.36
CA LEU A 40 28.04 10.46 -6.23
C LEU A 40 27.16 9.64 -5.29
N TYR A 41 27.29 8.30 -5.34
CA TYR A 41 26.54 7.40 -4.48
C TYR A 41 26.98 7.51 -3.01
N GLU A 42 28.28 7.55 -2.75
CA GLU A 42 28.84 7.76 -1.41
C GLU A 42 28.39 9.12 -0.83
N LEU A 43 28.40 10.19 -1.62
CA LEU A 43 27.86 11.50 -1.21
C LEU A 43 26.37 11.47 -0.87
N ALA A 44 25.59 10.66 -1.60
CA ALA A 44 24.17 10.47 -1.27
C ALA A 44 24.00 9.72 0.06
N GLN A 45 24.80 8.67 0.30
CA GLN A 45 24.81 7.94 1.57
C GLN A 45 25.18 8.82 2.76
N ASP A 46 26.18 9.69 2.60
CA ASP A 46 26.57 10.66 3.63
C ASP A 46 25.42 11.60 3.98
N LYS A 47 24.63 12.03 2.98
CA LYS A 47 23.42 12.84 3.21
C LYS A 47 22.34 12.07 3.96
N VAL A 48 22.16 10.77 3.66
CA VAL A 48 21.25 9.90 4.42
C VAL A 48 21.68 9.82 5.88
N ASN A 49 22.97 9.56 6.13
CA ASN A 49 23.55 9.45 7.47
C ASN A 49 23.44 10.77 8.26
N ALA A 50 23.54 11.91 7.57
CA ALA A 50 23.34 13.24 8.14
C ALA A 50 21.85 13.63 8.33
N GLY A 51 20.90 12.75 8.00
CA GLY A 51 19.45 13.03 8.09
C GLY A 51 18.91 13.95 6.99
N SER A 52 19.73 14.33 6.02
CA SER A 52 19.37 15.23 4.90
C SER A 52 18.71 14.44 3.75
N ILE A 53 17.61 13.74 4.07
CA ILE A 53 17.00 12.72 3.20
C ILE A 53 16.57 13.29 1.84
N ASP A 54 15.94 14.47 1.80
CA ASP A 54 15.47 15.06 0.54
C ASP A 54 16.66 15.37 -0.39
N GLN A 55 17.78 15.87 0.18
CA GLN A 55 19.01 16.09 -0.59
C GLN A 55 19.67 14.77 -1.05
N ALA A 56 19.59 13.71 -0.25
CA ALA A 56 20.06 12.39 -0.65
C ALA A 56 19.25 11.85 -1.83
N ILE A 57 17.93 11.97 -1.78
CA ILE A 57 17.04 11.57 -2.88
C ILE A 57 17.38 12.34 -4.16
N ASP A 58 17.64 13.65 -4.07
CA ASP A 58 18.01 14.44 -5.24
C ASP A 58 19.38 14.01 -5.78
N GLN A 59 20.34 13.67 -4.91
CA GLN A 59 21.63 13.13 -5.33
C GLN A 59 21.49 11.78 -6.03
N TYR A 60 20.65 10.86 -5.51
CA TYR A 60 20.34 9.59 -6.18
C TYR A 60 19.70 9.79 -7.56
N LYS A 61 18.80 10.77 -7.72
CA LYS A 61 18.21 11.11 -9.02
C LYS A 61 19.26 11.60 -10.03
N ILE A 62 20.27 12.32 -9.58
CA ILE A 62 21.41 12.72 -10.44
C ILE A 62 22.12 11.46 -10.97
N ILE A 63 22.36 10.46 -10.13
CA ILE A 63 22.98 9.20 -10.57
C ILE A 63 22.11 8.48 -11.60
N LEU A 64 20.78 8.43 -11.37
CA LEU A 64 19.83 7.82 -12.32
C LEU A 64 19.84 8.52 -13.69
N ALA A 65 19.98 9.84 -13.71
CA ALA A 65 19.99 10.63 -14.94
C ALA A 65 21.34 10.54 -15.69
N SER A 66 22.46 10.63 -14.95
CA SER A 66 23.80 10.72 -15.56
C SER A 66 24.40 9.35 -15.87
N TYR A 67 24.05 8.30 -15.12
CA TYR A 67 24.64 6.96 -15.22
C TYR A 67 23.59 5.85 -15.18
N PRO A 68 22.57 5.86 -16.05
CA PRO A 68 21.38 4.99 -15.94
C PRO A 68 21.67 3.49 -16.00
N GLY A 69 22.78 3.08 -16.61
CA GLY A 69 23.21 1.67 -16.72
C GLY A 69 24.14 1.21 -15.61
N SER A 70 24.53 2.08 -14.68
CA SER A 70 25.46 1.71 -13.62
C SER A 70 24.78 0.92 -12.50
N LYS A 71 25.54 0.04 -11.83
CA LYS A 71 25.05 -0.64 -10.62
C LYS A 71 24.62 0.35 -9.52
N TYR A 72 25.22 1.53 -9.49
CA TYR A 72 24.87 2.58 -8.54
C TYR A 72 23.51 3.23 -8.86
N ALA A 73 23.15 3.35 -10.15
CA ALA A 73 21.82 3.81 -10.54
C ALA A 73 20.74 2.79 -10.14
N ILE A 74 21.01 1.49 -10.37
CA ILE A 74 20.09 0.42 -9.95
C ILE A 74 19.85 0.47 -8.44
N GLN A 75 20.95 0.55 -7.65
CA GLN A 75 20.85 0.64 -6.20
C GLN A 75 20.16 1.94 -5.75
N SER A 76 20.50 3.08 -6.37
CA SER A 76 19.90 4.38 -6.06
C SER A 76 18.37 4.38 -6.18
N ARG A 77 17.80 3.62 -7.11
CA ARG A 77 16.35 3.51 -7.24
C ARG A 77 15.71 2.83 -6.04
N LEU A 78 16.33 1.76 -5.54
CA LEU A 78 15.87 1.10 -4.31
C LEU A 78 16.04 2.00 -3.08
N ASP A 79 17.16 2.72 -3.02
CA ASP A 79 17.43 3.64 -1.91
C ASP A 79 16.48 4.84 -1.90
N ILE A 80 16.08 5.36 -3.07
CA ILE A 80 15.03 6.38 -3.18
C ILE A 80 13.73 5.84 -2.59
N ALA A 81 13.30 4.64 -3.01
CA ALA A 81 12.07 4.04 -2.52
C ALA A 81 12.11 3.83 -0.99
N TYR A 82 13.22 3.29 -0.47
CA TYR A 82 13.40 3.07 0.96
C TYR A 82 13.38 4.39 1.76
N ASN A 83 14.06 5.43 1.28
CA ASN A 83 14.07 6.73 1.94
C ASN A 83 12.72 7.44 1.89
N LEU A 84 11.96 7.29 0.80
CA LEU A 84 10.58 7.77 0.71
C LEU A 84 9.68 7.04 1.72
N PHE A 85 9.85 5.72 1.87
CA PHE A 85 9.17 4.93 2.89
C PHE A 85 9.47 5.43 4.31
N LYS A 86 10.75 5.62 4.66
CA LYS A 86 11.17 6.15 5.96
C LYS A 86 10.58 7.54 6.26
N ARG A 87 10.27 8.31 5.23
CA ARG A 87 9.58 9.61 5.31
C ARG A 87 8.05 9.48 5.27
N LYS A 88 7.50 8.28 5.35
CA LYS A 88 6.07 7.98 5.25
C LYS A 88 5.41 8.49 3.94
N LYS A 89 6.22 8.68 2.89
CA LYS A 89 5.74 9.04 1.54
C LYS A 89 5.37 7.76 0.78
N TYR A 90 4.45 6.97 1.33
CA TYR A 90 4.14 5.60 0.92
C TYR A 90 3.83 5.46 -0.56
N ASN A 91 2.93 6.27 -1.12
CA ASN A 91 2.55 6.19 -2.52
C ASN A 91 3.73 6.45 -3.48
N LEU A 92 4.64 7.36 -3.10
CA LEU A 92 5.84 7.63 -3.89
C LEU A 92 6.85 6.47 -3.77
N ALA A 93 6.97 5.86 -2.59
CA ALA A 93 7.82 4.69 -2.40
C ALA A 93 7.35 3.51 -3.24
N ILE A 94 6.05 3.21 -3.24
CA ILE A 94 5.43 2.17 -4.08
C ILE A 94 5.70 2.45 -5.55
N LEU A 95 5.46 3.67 -6.02
CA LEU A 95 5.71 4.06 -7.41
C LEU A 95 7.17 3.83 -7.86
N GLU A 96 8.15 4.14 -7.00
CA GLU A 96 9.56 3.87 -7.34
C GLU A 96 9.91 2.38 -7.32
N LEU A 97 9.24 1.58 -6.46
CA LEU A 97 9.38 0.12 -6.46
C LEU A 97 8.75 -0.51 -7.69
N ASP A 98 7.58 -0.05 -8.13
CA ASP A 98 6.94 -0.51 -9.36
C ASP A 98 7.82 -0.24 -10.58
N LYS A 99 8.38 0.97 -10.69
CA LYS A 99 9.36 1.31 -11.75
C LYS A 99 10.62 0.44 -11.69
N PHE A 100 11.06 0.05 -10.48
CA PHE A 100 12.20 -0.86 -10.33
C PHE A 100 11.85 -2.25 -10.85
N ILE A 101 10.72 -2.80 -10.44
CA ILE A 101 10.24 -4.13 -10.80
C ILE A 101 10.03 -4.23 -12.32
N GLU A 102 9.37 -3.24 -12.91
CA GLU A 102 9.14 -3.17 -14.35
C GLU A 102 10.45 -3.13 -15.14
N ARG A 103 11.41 -2.34 -14.70
CA ARG A 103 12.67 -2.14 -15.42
C ARG A 103 13.68 -3.26 -15.22
N TYR A 104 13.64 -3.94 -14.08
CA TYR A 104 14.64 -4.93 -13.68
C TYR A 104 13.99 -6.23 -13.16
N PRO A 105 13.17 -6.94 -13.98
CA PRO A 105 12.44 -8.11 -13.51
C PRO A 105 13.33 -9.26 -13.04
N ASP A 106 14.51 -9.41 -13.65
CA ASP A 106 15.38 -10.58 -13.47
C ASP A 106 16.60 -10.33 -12.56
N LEU A 107 16.70 -9.18 -11.92
CA LEU A 107 17.84 -8.93 -11.03
C LEU A 107 17.70 -9.68 -9.69
N PRO A 108 18.83 -10.11 -9.09
CA PRO A 108 18.83 -10.74 -7.76
C PRO A 108 18.19 -9.87 -6.66
N SER A 109 18.12 -8.56 -6.86
CA SER A 109 17.50 -7.60 -5.95
C SER A 109 15.98 -7.41 -6.17
N THR A 110 15.42 -7.95 -7.25
CA THR A 110 14.00 -7.78 -7.58
C THR A 110 13.06 -8.40 -6.54
N PRO A 111 13.33 -9.59 -5.99
CA PRO A 111 12.51 -10.11 -4.88
C PRO A 111 12.46 -9.18 -3.66
N TYR A 112 13.55 -8.44 -3.40
CA TYR A 112 13.55 -7.42 -2.34
C TYR A 112 12.63 -6.24 -2.67
N ALA A 113 12.59 -5.81 -3.91
CA ALA A 113 11.68 -4.71 -4.32
C ALA A 113 10.20 -5.11 -4.14
N TYR A 114 9.82 -6.34 -4.52
CA TYR A 114 8.49 -6.89 -4.26
C TYR A 114 8.17 -6.94 -2.77
N TYR A 115 9.11 -7.46 -1.97
CA TYR A 115 8.95 -7.53 -0.52
C TYR A 115 8.79 -6.15 0.11
N LEU A 116 9.66 -5.20 -0.24
CA LEU A 116 9.61 -3.83 0.29
C LEU A 116 8.30 -3.14 -0.10
N ARG A 117 7.76 -3.39 -1.31
CA ARG A 117 6.46 -2.87 -1.74
C ARG A 117 5.33 -3.35 -0.83
N GLY A 118 5.31 -4.62 -0.46
CA GLY A 118 4.39 -5.19 0.50
C GLY A 118 4.53 -4.55 1.89
N ILE A 119 5.76 -4.39 2.38
CA ILE A 119 6.06 -3.74 3.67
C ILE A 119 5.57 -2.28 3.69
N VAL A 120 5.80 -1.53 2.61
CA VAL A 120 5.34 -0.13 2.50
C VAL A 120 3.82 -0.03 2.56
N ALA A 121 3.10 -0.93 1.89
CA ALA A 121 1.65 -0.96 1.91
C ALA A 121 1.10 -1.42 3.29
N GLU A 122 1.75 -2.40 3.93
CA GLU A 122 1.40 -2.86 5.29
C GLU A 122 1.57 -1.73 6.31
N ASP A 123 2.71 -1.00 6.27
CA ASP A 123 2.97 0.12 7.19
C ASP A 123 2.00 1.29 6.95
N LYS A 124 1.67 1.58 5.69
CA LYS A 124 0.65 2.56 5.32
C LYS A 124 -0.69 2.22 5.98
N SER A 125 -1.14 0.96 5.90
CA SER A 125 -2.38 0.50 6.51
C SER A 125 -2.36 0.60 8.04
N SER A 126 -1.23 0.30 8.68
CA SER A 126 -1.06 0.36 10.13
C SER A 126 -1.05 1.79 10.64
N SER A 127 -0.38 2.72 9.95
CA SER A 127 -0.24 4.11 10.38
C SER A 127 -1.56 4.88 10.40
N ILE A 128 -2.53 4.45 9.60
CA ILE A 128 -3.87 5.03 9.58
C ILE A 128 -4.74 4.44 10.69
N LEU A 129 -4.52 3.17 11.06
CA LEU A 129 -5.24 2.51 12.16
C LEU A 129 -4.86 3.06 13.54
N ASP A 130 -3.58 3.43 13.74
CA ASP A 130 -3.09 3.99 15.01
C ASP A 130 -3.61 5.41 15.27
N GLU A 131 -3.95 6.18 14.25
CA GLU A 131 -4.43 7.56 14.38
C GLU A 131 -5.93 7.65 14.75
N PHE A 132 -6.69 6.54 14.58
CA PHE A 132 -8.14 6.52 14.80
C PHE A 132 -8.61 5.23 15.50
N ILE A 133 -8.40 5.12 16.82
CA ILE A 133 -8.99 4.08 17.67
C ILE A 133 -10.50 4.36 17.90
N THR A 134 -11.25 4.69 16.88
CA THR A 134 -12.70 4.73 16.92
C THR A 134 -13.27 4.22 15.61
N ASP A 135 -13.76 2.97 15.61
CA ASP A 135 -14.77 2.39 14.67
C ASP A 135 -14.57 2.60 13.15
N ASN A 136 -13.39 3.06 12.72
CA ASN A 136 -13.05 3.33 11.33
C ASN A 136 -12.27 2.18 10.65
N ALA A 137 -12.38 0.95 11.14
CA ALA A 137 -11.85 -0.25 10.47
C ALA A 137 -12.36 -0.44 9.03
N GLN A 138 -13.29 0.40 8.59
CA GLN A 138 -13.86 0.40 7.26
C GLN A 138 -13.11 1.26 6.22
N ARG A 139 -12.22 2.18 6.64
CA ARG A 139 -11.71 3.18 5.68
C ARG A 139 -10.41 2.85 4.97
N ASP A 140 -9.56 1.98 5.50
CA ASP A 140 -8.29 1.65 4.82
C ASP A 140 -8.08 0.18 4.49
N VAL A 141 -9.18 -0.52 4.22
CA VAL A 141 -9.17 -1.88 3.68
C VAL A 141 -8.40 -1.96 2.38
N ASP A 142 -8.38 -0.89 1.62
CA ASP A 142 -7.70 -0.87 0.33
C ASP A 142 -6.19 -1.01 0.53
N SER A 143 -5.58 -0.31 1.49
CA SER A 143 -4.15 -0.49 1.79
C SER A 143 -3.81 -1.87 2.35
N VAL A 144 -4.72 -2.48 3.17
CA VAL A 144 -4.55 -3.87 3.64
C VAL A 144 -4.64 -4.85 2.46
N ARG A 145 -5.58 -4.61 1.54
CA ARG A 145 -5.76 -5.42 0.33
C ARG A 145 -4.57 -5.29 -0.61
N ASP A 146 -4.05 -4.09 -0.79
CA ASP A 146 -2.83 -3.83 -1.57
C ASP A 146 -1.65 -4.60 -0.99
N ALA A 147 -1.41 -4.50 0.33
CA ALA A 147 -0.34 -5.23 1.00
C ALA A 147 -0.47 -6.76 0.82
N TYR A 148 -1.70 -7.28 0.98
CA TYR A 148 -2.00 -8.69 0.74
C TYR A 148 -1.66 -9.09 -0.69
N GLY A 149 -2.12 -8.33 -1.68
CA GLY A 149 -1.85 -8.57 -3.10
C GLY A 149 -0.36 -8.56 -3.43
N TYR A 150 0.40 -7.60 -2.91
CA TYR A 150 1.83 -7.49 -3.14
C TYR A 150 2.63 -8.66 -2.55
N PHE A 151 2.26 -9.18 -1.38
CA PHE A 151 2.91 -10.37 -0.82
C PHE A 151 2.51 -11.65 -1.55
N VAL A 152 1.26 -11.78 -2.02
CA VAL A 152 0.85 -12.88 -2.89
C VAL A 152 1.69 -12.90 -4.16
N GLU A 153 1.83 -11.75 -4.82
CA GLU A 153 2.61 -11.61 -6.04
C GLU A 153 4.10 -11.98 -5.83
N LEU A 154 4.70 -11.54 -4.71
CA LEU A 154 6.06 -11.94 -4.34
C LEU A 154 6.21 -13.46 -4.25
N ILE A 155 5.31 -14.13 -3.52
CA ILE A 155 5.42 -15.58 -3.29
C ILE A 155 5.18 -16.37 -4.58
N GLN A 156 4.24 -15.91 -5.41
CA GLN A 156 3.96 -16.55 -6.70
C GLN A 156 5.11 -16.39 -7.68
N THR A 157 5.74 -15.22 -7.73
CA THR A 157 6.83 -14.92 -8.68
C THR A 157 8.17 -15.47 -8.19
N PHE A 158 8.43 -15.41 -6.89
CA PHE A 158 9.70 -15.81 -6.29
C PHE A 158 9.52 -16.75 -5.07
N PRO A 159 8.93 -17.94 -5.24
CA PRO A 159 8.58 -18.84 -4.12
C PRO A 159 9.77 -19.22 -3.24
N ASN A 160 10.96 -19.31 -3.81
CA ASN A 160 12.20 -19.69 -3.12
C ASN A 160 13.04 -18.50 -2.65
N SER A 161 12.51 -17.30 -2.69
CA SER A 161 13.19 -16.09 -2.19
C SER A 161 13.30 -16.15 -0.66
N LYS A 162 14.40 -15.63 -0.12
CA LYS A 162 14.58 -15.46 1.33
C LYS A 162 13.50 -14.59 1.99
N TYR A 163 12.75 -13.82 1.19
CA TYR A 163 11.66 -12.97 1.66
C TYR A 163 10.31 -13.68 1.71
N SER A 164 10.16 -14.82 1.02
CA SER A 164 8.87 -15.49 0.82
C SER A 164 8.33 -16.13 2.09
N GLU A 165 9.19 -16.58 3.00
CA GLU A 165 8.77 -17.11 4.30
C GLU A 165 8.15 -16.02 5.19
N ASP A 166 8.81 -14.86 5.31
CA ASP A 166 8.27 -13.74 6.09
C ASP A 166 6.99 -13.17 5.46
N ALA A 167 6.98 -13.03 4.13
CA ALA A 167 5.79 -12.62 3.39
C ALA A 167 4.59 -13.56 3.64
N SER A 168 4.80 -14.87 3.73
CA SER A 168 3.76 -15.85 4.04
C SER A 168 3.16 -15.62 5.43
N LYS A 169 3.99 -15.37 6.44
CA LYS A 169 3.53 -15.04 7.80
C LYS A 169 2.70 -13.75 7.83
N LYS A 170 3.11 -12.75 7.03
CA LYS A 170 2.36 -11.49 6.89
C LYS A 170 1.02 -11.71 6.18
N LEU A 171 0.98 -12.55 5.14
CA LEU A 171 -0.27 -12.91 4.46
C LEU A 171 -1.30 -13.50 5.40
N ASP A 172 -0.90 -14.35 6.34
CA ASP A 172 -1.83 -14.94 7.33
C ASP A 172 -2.50 -13.86 8.19
N LYS A 173 -1.72 -12.89 8.65
CA LYS A 173 -2.24 -11.75 9.42
C LYS A 173 -3.18 -10.86 8.60
N LEU A 174 -2.77 -10.49 7.40
CA LEU A 174 -3.55 -9.63 6.52
C LEU A 174 -4.86 -10.31 6.09
N ARG A 175 -4.80 -11.62 5.75
CA ARG A 175 -5.98 -12.44 5.45
C ARG A 175 -6.99 -12.40 6.59
N ASN A 176 -6.54 -12.63 7.83
CA ASN A 176 -7.42 -12.59 9.00
C ASN A 176 -8.02 -11.20 9.22
N THR A 177 -7.28 -10.13 8.95
CA THR A 177 -7.79 -8.76 9.02
C THR A 177 -8.88 -8.51 7.99
N LEU A 178 -8.65 -8.90 6.72
CA LEU A 178 -9.63 -8.75 5.64
C LEU A 178 -10.89 -9.59 5.90
N ALA A 179 -10.73 -10.85 6.31
CA ALA A 179 -11.85 -11.73 6.62
C ALA A 179 -12.69 -11.21 7.79
N ARG A 180 -12.05 -10.69 8.83
CA ARG A 180 -12.74 -10.10 9.99
C ARG A 180 -13.58 -8.89 9.59
N GLN A 181 -13.08 -8.08 8.68
CA GLN A 181 -13.85 -6.96 8.19
C GLN A 181 -15.08 -7.41 7.41
N GLU A 182 -14.96 -8.36 6.49
CA GLU A 182 -16.10 -8.91 5.77
C GLU A 182 -17.13 -9.54 6.74
N PHE A 183 -16.65 -10.15 7.83
CA PHE A 183 -17.51 -10.64 8.91
C PHE A 183 -18.31 -9.52 9.57
N TYR A 184 -17.69 -8.39 9.93
CA TYR A 184 -18.43 -7.26 10.51
C TYR A 184 -19.45 -6.65 9.56
N VAL A 185 -19.14 -6.60 8.26
CA VAL A 185 -20.10 -6.17 7.23
C VAL A 185 -21.26 -7.17 7.12
N ALA A 186 -20.98 -8.48 7.17
CA ALA A 186 -22.02 -9.51 7.17
C ALA A 186 -22.91 -9.41 8.42
N LEU A 187 -22.31 -9.22 9.60
CA LEU A 187 -23.03 -9.04 10.86
C LEU A 187 -23.93 -7.80 10.83
N TYR A 188 -23.43 -6.68 10.33
CA TYR A 188 -24.22 -5.46 10.16
C TYR A 188 -25.45 -5.70 9.26
N TYR A 189 -25.26 -6.32 8.08
CA TYR A 189 -26.37 -6.65 7.21
C TYR A 189 -27.38 -7.63 7.84
N THR A 190 -26.90 -8.56 8.66
CA THR A 190 -27.75 -9.46 9.44
C THR A 190 -28.63 -8.69 10.42
N GLN A 191 -28.04 -7.75 11.16
CA GLN A 191 -28.74 -6.94 12.18
C GLN A 191 -29.82 -6.02 11.58
N ILE A 192 -29.58 -5.48 10.38
CA ILE A 192 -30.60 -4.64 9.69
C ILE A 192 -31.57 -5.44 8.82
N GLY A 193 -31.55 -6.79 8.88
CA GLY A 193 -32.46 -7.64 8.14
C GLY A 193 -32.17 -7.79 6.64
N SER A 194 -31.03 -7.30 6.16
CA SER A 194 -30.62 -7.45 4.75
C SER A 194 -29.96 -8.81 4.51
N HIS A 195 -30.74 -9.89 4.70
CA HIS A 195 -30.24 -11.27 4.76
C HIS A 195 -29.47 -11.71 3.51
N ILE A 196 -29.92 -11.33 2.31
CA ILE A 196 -29.20 -11.67 1.06
C ILE A 196 -27.82 -11.00 1.00
N ALA A 197 -27.72 -9.74 1.43
CA ALA A 197 -26.43 -9.04 1.48
C ALA A 197 -25.48 -9.69 2.52
N ALA A 198 -26.01 -10.08 3.68
CA ALA A 198 -25.25 -10.82 4.70
C ALA A 198 -24.72 -12.16 4.18
N ILE A 199 -25.57 -12.95 3.49
CA ILE A 199 -25.19 -14.21 2.84
C ILE A 199 -24.04 -13.98 1.85
N ASN A 200 -24.14 -12.95 0.98
CA ASN A 200 -23.10 -12.66 -0.01
C ASN A 200 -21.77 -12.29 0.65
N ARG A 201 -21.77 -11.54 1.75
CA ARG A 201 -20.56 -11.22 2.50
C ARG A 201 -19.95 -12.43 3.19
N SER A 202 -20.79 -13.27 3.81
CA SER A 202 -20.35 -14.54 4.40
C SER A 202 -19.76 -15.48 3.34
N LYS A 203 -20.40 -15.57 2.17
CA LYS A 203 -19.90 -16.33 1.01
C LYS A 203 -18.53 -15.82 0.56
N PHE A 204 -18.35 -14.50 0.52
CA PHE A 204 -17.07 -13.89 0.15
C PHE A 204 -15.93 -14.31 1.10
N ILE A 205 -16.19 -14.43 2.41
CA ILE A 205 -15.20 -14.95 3.39
C ILE A 205 -14.82 -16.39 3.02
N ILE A 206 -15.80 -17.24 2.74
CA ILE A 206 -15.59 -18.66 2.45
C ILE A 206 -14.77 -18.84 1.18
N GLU A 207 -15.05 -18.05 0.14
CA GLU A 207 -14.40 -18.17 -1.17
C GLU A 207 -13.01 -17.55 -1.22
N ASN A 208 -12.81 -16.42 -0.54
CA ASN A 208 -11.56 -15.64 -0.66
C ASN A 208 -10.62 -15.80 0.54
N TYR A 209 -11.16 -16.18 1.71
CA TYR A 209 -10.39 -16.30 2.96
C TYR A 209 -10.64 -17.64 3.68
N PRO A 210 -10.55 -18.80 2.99
CA PRO A 210 -10.96 -20.10 3.53
C PRO A 210 -10.14 -20.57 4.75
N ASN A 211 -8.93 -19.98 4.95
CA ASN A 211 -8.06 -20.31 6.09
C ASN A 211 -8.04 -19.20 7.15
N SER A 212 -9.04 -18.32 7.16
CA SER A 212 -9.11 -17.24 8.15
C SER A 212 -9.76 -17.69 9.45
N SER A 213 -9.39 -17.01 10.55
CA SER A 213 -10.04 -17.18 11.84
C SER A 213 -11.52 -16.77 11.87
N SER A 214 -11.97 -15.98 10.89
CA SER A 214 -13.37 -15.54 10.75
C SER A 214 -14.24 -16.49 9.90
N LEU A 215 -13.67 -17.58 9.35
CA LEU A 215 -14.41 -18.54 8.56
C LEU A 215 -15.59 -19.16 9.33
N PRO A 216 -15.44 -19.67 10.58
CA PRO A 216 -16.56 -20.25 11.31
C PRO A 216 -17.66 -19.23 11.62
N ASP A 217 -17.30 -17.97 11.90
CA ASP A 217 -18.25 -16.88 12.10
C ASP A 217 -19.03 -16.58 10.81
N GLY A 218 -18.35 -16.57 9.67
CA GLY A 218 -18.96 -16.41 8.36
C GLY A 218 -19.96 -17.53 8.05
N LEU A 219 -19.59 -18.80 8.29
CA LEU A 219 -20.49 -19.95 8.14
C LEU A 219 -21.71 -19.85 9.06
N HIS A 220 -21.53 -19.46 10.31
CA HIS A 220 -22.63 -19.28 11.26
C HIS A 220 -23.61 -18.19 10.80
N LEU A 221 -23.12 -17.01 10.40
CA LEU A 221 -23.98 -15.95 9.87
C LEU A 221 -24.69 -16.37 8.59
N MET A 222 -24.01 -17.09 7.71
CA MET A 222 -24.60 -17.59 6.46
C MET A 222 -25.77 -18.53 6.73
N ALA A 223 -25.59 -19.50 7.64
CA ALA A 223 -26.65 -20.41 8.03
C ALA A 223 -27.84 -19.68 8.67
N TYR A 224 -27.58 -18.75 9.61
CA TYR A 224 -28.61 -17.92 10.23
C TYR A 224 -29.44 -17.13 9.20
N ASN A 225 -28.77 -16.48 8.24
CA ASN A 225 -29.45 -15.68 7.23
C ASN A 225 -30.20 -16.52 6.21
N TYR A 226 -29.76 -17.76 5.88
CA TYR A 226 -30.55 -18.71 5.08
C TYR A 226 -31.85 -19.11 5.79
N GLU A 227 -31.85 -19.33 7.11
CA GLU A 227 -33.07 -19.58 7.87
C GLU A 227 -34.05 -18.41 7.79
N LYS A 228 -33.56 -17.17 7.90
CA LYS A 228 -34.40 -15.97 7.84
C LYS A 228 -35.09 -15.77 6.50
N ILE A 229 -34.56 -16.31 5.40
CA ILE A 229 -35.20 -16.29 4.08
C ILE A 229 -35.91 -17.61 3.72
N ASN A 230 -36.14 -18.48 4.71
CA ASN A 230 -36.77 -19.79 4.55
C ASN A 230 -36.02 -20.78 3.63
N ALA A 231 -34.73 -20.59 3.42
CA ALA A 231 -33.86 -21.50 2.65
C ALA A 231 -33.33 -22.63 3.55
N MET A 232 -34.21 -23.41 4.20
CA MET A 232 -33.87 -24.35 5.27
C MET A 232 -32.84 -25.42 4.87
N LYS A 233 -32.90 -25.92 3.63
CA LYS A 233 -31.95 -26.91 3.14
C LYS A 233 -30.52 -26.33 3.14
N LEU A 234 -30.34 -25.13 2.58
CA LEU A 234 -29.03 -24.45 2.55
C LEU A 234 -28.53 -24.14 3.96
N ALA A 235 -29.41 -23.73 4.87
CA ALA A 235 -29.04 -23.49 6.26
C ALA A 235 -28.52 -24.78 6.93
N THR A 236 -29.19 -25.91 6.71
CA THR A 236 -28.79 -27.22 7.24
C THR A 236 -27.43 -27.66 6.69
N ASP A 237 -27.25 -27.54 5.37
CA ASP A 237 -25.99 -27.91 4.71
C ASP A 237 -24.80 -27.09 5.27
N VAL A 238 -24.98 -25.79 5.42
CA VAL A 238 -23.92 -24.91 6.01
C VAL A 238 -23.66 -25.22 7.48
N ARG A 239 -24.71 -25.52 8.28
CA ARG A 239 -24.54 -25.95 9.69
C ARG A 239 -23.79 -27.28 9.79
N GLN A 240 -24.03 -28.21 8.88
CA GLN A 240 -23.30 -29.47 8.83
C GLN A 240 -21.81 -29.23 8.54
N ILE A 241 -21.48 -28.35 7.60
CA ILE A 241 -20.10 -27.96 7.34
C ILE A 241 -19.48 -27.33 8.59
N LEU A 242 -20.16 -26.39 9.23
CA LEU A 242 -19.66 -25.73 10.44
C LEU A 242 -19.38 -26.75 11.57
N SER A 243 -20.33 -27.63 11.87
CA SER A 243 -20.19 -28.60 12.94
C SER A 243 -19.14 -29.67 12.67
N SER A 244 -18.96 -30.09 11.42
CA SER A 244 -17.95 -31.09 11.04
C SER A 244 -16.52 -30.52 11.00
N SER A 245 -16.37 -29.26 10.61
CA SER A 245 -15.06 -28.62 10.46
C SER A 245 -14.60 -27.88 11.73
N PHE A 246 -15.53 -27.45 12.57
CA PHE A 246 -15.27 -26.62 13.75
C PHE A 246 -16.08 -27.13 14.97
N THR A 247 -15.71 -28.33 15.48
CA THR A 247 -16.47 -29.08 16.50
C THR A 247 -16.71 -28.33 17.80
N ASN A 248 -15.84 -27.38 18.19
CA ASN A 248 -15.96 -26.59 19.42
C ASN A 248 -16.34 -25.13 19.15
N TYR A 249 -16.90 -24.82 17.98
CA TYR A 249 -17.27 -23.46 17.66
C TYR A 249 -18.43 -22.96 18.53
N SER A 250 -18.23 -21.78 19.10
CA SER A 250 -19.28 -20.98 19.76
C SER A 250 -19.11 -19.52 19.35
N PRO A 251 -20.17 -18.84 18.87
CA PRO A 251 -20.06 -17.46 18.46
C PRO A 251 -19.70 -16.55 19.65
N SER A 252 -18.73 -15.66 19.46
CA SER A 252 -18.32 -14.65 20.45
C SER A 252 -19.09 -13.34 20.32
N TYR A 253 -20.11 -13.29 19.45
CA TYR A 253 -20.93 -12.11 19.12
C TYR A 253 -22.42 -12.41 19.27
N THR A 254 -23.23 -11.37 19.35
CA THR A 254 -24.70 -11.47 19.42
C THR A 254 -25.33 -10.88 18.16
N ILE A 255 -26.35 -11.56 17.65
CA ILE A 255 -27.23 -11.03 16.59
C ILE A 255 -28.39 -10.34 17.32
N LYS A 256 -28.43 -9.00 17.27
CA LYS A 256 -29.48 -8.19 17.91
C LYS A 256 -30.69 -8.06 16.98
#